data_3c2e49cc07ca65e173f6c87e8854bfd6
#
_entry.id   3c2e49cc07ca65e173f6c87e8854bfd6
#
_cell.length_a   1.000
_cell.length_b   1.000
_cell.length_c   1.000
_cell.angle_alpha   90.00
_cell.angle_beta   90.00
_cell.angle_gamma   90.00
#
_symmetry.space_group_name_H-M   'P 1'
#
loop_
_entity.id
_entity.type
_entity.pdbx_description
1 polymer ?
#
loop_
_entity_poly.entity_id
_entity_poly.type
_entity_poly.pdbx_seq_one_letter_code
_entity_poly.pdbx_strand_id
1 'polypeptide(L)'
;MSEPTSLPVAVVADTIVRTVELGVTITDAAVDGEVTVVFCDLRTDGRQCCPGCGGVGIYRDTVIRRVTDVPVVGHPLRLSVRVPRYRCTASDCSREVFAHNTSRLARPGWSTTRRCARYILRRLMIDRATVAAVARELGLSWDTVNSIAMDATRMILATDTGRLDGVRVIGVDEHRWSHTRRASEDGYVTVIIDLTPVLEGTGRARLLDLVPGRSAAALKTWLSAQTPAFRDQVQIVAMDGFGGYKTAATEVLPDATAVMDPFHVVALGGAKLDLCRQRIQQATCGHRGRAGDPLYRTRRTLRTRYPLLNTRQKARLEAVFADDNHLAVLVTWSVYQRLIAAYSQPDRRRAKP
;
A
#
# COMPACT_ATOMS: atom_id res chain seq x y z
N MET A 1 -48.67 5.27 -30.61
CA MET A 1 -47.36 4.68 -30.37
C MET A 1 -46.40 5.32 -31.36
N SER A 2 -45.56 6.27 -30.90
CA SER A 2 -44.54 6.88 -31.75
C SER A 2 -43.41 5.90 -31.96
N GLU A 3 -43.03 5.63 -33.20
CA GLU A 3 -41.87 4.81 -33.55
C GLU A 3 -40.60 5.39 -32.89
N PRO A 4 -39.72 4.55 -32.32
CA PRO A 4 -38.48 5.04 -31.79
C PRO A 4 -37.64 5.59 -32.96
N THR A 5 -37.31 6.87 -32.89
CA THR A 5 -36.40 7.54 -33.84
C THR A 5 -35.09 6.78 -33.83
N SER A 6 -34.73 6.09 -34.91
CA SER A 6 -33.45 5.38 -35.00
C SER A 6 -32.30 6.40 -35.00
N LEU A 7 -31.54 6.40 -33.91
CA LEU A 7 -30.33 7.21 -33.81
C LEU A 7 -29.27 6.67 -34.78
N PRO A 8 -28.44 7.54 -35.38
CA PRO A 8 -27.29 7.10 -36.17
C PRO A 8 -26.40 6.11 -35.38
N VAL A 9 -25.92 5.07 -36.02
CA VAL A 9 -25.11 4.00 -35.37
C VAL A 9 -23.95 4.55 -34.56
N ALA A 10 -23.27 5.59 -35.04
CA ALA A 10 -22.21 6.28 -34.31
C ALA A 10 -22.68 6.88 -32.99
N VAL A 11 -23.88 7.46 -32.94
CA VAL A 11 -24.47 8.05 -31.73
C VAL A 11 -24.77 6.96 -30.69
N VAL A 12 -25.28 5.81 -31.15
CA VAL A 12 -25.53 4.65 -30.27
C VAL A 12 -24.21 4.13 -29.67
N ALA A 13 -23.18 3.92 -30.49
CA ALA A 13 -21.85 3.46 -30.05
C ALA A 13 -21.23 4.47 -29.09
N ASP A 14 -21.25 5.76 -29.40
CA ASP A 14 -20.73 6.83 -28.53
C ASP A 14 -21.43 6.87 -27.17
N THR A 15 -22.74 6.58 -27.16
CA THR A 15 -23.51 6.55 -25.90
C THR A 15 -23.15 5.34 -25.04
N ILE A 16 -23.07 4.14 -25.64
CA ILE A 16 -22.74 2.89 -24.93
C ILE A 16 -21.31 2.97 -24.35
N VAL A 17 -20.35 3.40 -25.17
CA VAL A 17 -18.93 3.49 -24.76
C VAL A 17 -18.63 4.81 -24.03
N ARG A 18 -19.58 5.78 -24.00
CA ARG A 18 -19.44 7.12 -23.38
C ARG A 18 -18.23 7.90 -23.89
N THR A 19 -17.95 7.80 -25.17
CA THR A 19 -16.79 8.45 -25.80
C THR A 19 -16.94 9.96 -25.93
N VAL A 20 -18.16 10.47 -25.92
CA VAL A 20 -18.46 11.91 -25.88
C VAL A 20 -17.81 12.61 -24.68
N GLU A 21 -17.73 11.92 -23.52
CA GLU A 21 -17.07 12.43 -22.33
C GLU A 21 -15.55 12.61 -22.53
N LEU A 22 -14.96 11.82 -23.41
CA LEU A 22 -13.55 11.89 -23.78
C LEU A 22 -13.26 12.93 -24.90
N GLY A 23 -14.31 13.52 -25.48
CA GLY A 23 -14.19 14.45 -26.59
C GLY A 23 -13.90 13.77 -27.92
N VAL A 24 -14.33 12.54 -28.12
CA VAL A 24 -14.17 11.78 -29.36
C VAL A 24 -15.48 11.19 -29.85
N THR A 25 -15.59 10.88 -31.12
CA THR A 25 -16.69 10.18 -31.77
C THR A 25 -16.16 8.92 -32.44
N ILE A 26 -16.85 7.81 -32.27
CA ILE A 26 -16.50 6.50 -32.85
C ILE A 26 -16.83 6.55 -34.36
N THR A 27 -15.85 6.14 -35.17
CA THR A 27 -16.02 6.02 -36.62
C THR A 27 -16.04 4.59 -37.10
N ASP A 28 -15.36 3.69 -36.37
CA ASP A 28 -15.28 2.27 -36.70
C ASP A 28 -14.81 1.46 -35.46
N ALA A 29 -14.97 0.13 -35.52
CA ALA A 29 -14.50 -0.78 -34.49
C ALA A 29 -14.01 -2.10 -35.09
N ALA A 30 -13.01 -2.72 -34.42
CA ALA A 30 -12.45 -4.01 -34.80
C ALA A 30 -12.10 -4.83 -33.56
N VAL A 31 -11.96 -6.13 -33.73
CA VAL A 31 -11.44 -7.06 -32.72
C VAL A 31 -10.02 -7.46 -33.17
N ASP A 32 -9.05 -7.27 -32.26
CA ASP A 32 -7.66 -7.65 -32.44
C ASP A 32 -7.26 -8.62 -31.31
N GLY A 33 -7.40 -9.91 -31.55
CA GLY A 33 -7.28 -10.96 -30.53
C GLY A 33 -8.27 -10.75 -29.38
N GLU A 34 -7.75 -10.55 -28.16
CA GLU A 34 -8.55 -10.29 -26.96
C GLU A 34 -8.93 -8.81 -26.78
N VAL A 35 -8.41 -7.92 -27.65
CA VAL A 35 -8.57 -6.47 -27.50
C VAL A 35 -9.65 -5.93 -28.45
N THR A 36 -10.57 -5.16 -27.93
CA THR A 36 -11.48 -4.35 -28.72
C THR A 36 -10.77 -3.06 -29.12
N VAL A 37 -10.64 -2.79 -30.42
CA VAL A 37 -10.07 -1.56 -30.96
C VAL A 37 -11.20 -0.71 -31.52
N VAL A 38 -11.28 0.53 -31.04
CA VAL A 38 -12.28 1.51 -31.51
C VAL A 38 -11.55 2.67 -32.17
N PHE A 39 -11.90 2.94 -33.41
CA PHE A 39 -11.38 4.06 -34.18
C PHE A 39 -12.22 5.31 -33.91
N CYS A 40 -11.57 6.43 -33.67
CA CYS A 40 -12.25 7.65 -33.25
C CYS A 40 -11.70 8.88 -33.95
N ASP A 41 -12.58 9.85 -34.20
CA ASP A 41 -12.20 11.22 -34.52
C ASP A 41 -12.37 12.12 -33.29
N LEU A 42 -11.47 13.09 -33.14
CA LEU A 42 -11.62 14.14 -32.13
C LEU A 42 -12.84 15.03 -32.49
N ARG A 43 -13.66 15.31 -31.48
CA ARG A 43 -14.70 16.32 -31.59
C ARG A 43 -14.04 17.68 -31.48
N THR A 44 -13.85 18.34 -32.61
CA THR A 44 -13.24 19.66 -32.73
C THR A 44 -14.29 20.74 -32.71
N ASP A 45 -14.18 21.63 -31.75
CA ASP A 45 -15.01 22.81 -31.59
C ASP A 45 -14.19 24.06 -31.98
N GLY A 46 -14.33 24.51 -33.21
CA GLY A 46 -13.78 25.79 -33.67
C GLY A 46 -12.30 25.79 -34.07
N ARG A 47 -11.75 26.98 -34.18
CA ARG A 47 -10.38 27.25 -34.64
C ARG A 47 -9.38 26.87 -33.55
N GLN A 48 -8.31 26.15 -33.95
CA GLN A 48 -7.26 25.74 -33.02
C GLN A 48 -6.18 26.80 -32.92
N CYS A 49 -5.94 27.27 -31.69
CA CYS A 49 -4.89 28.27 -31.42
C CYS A 49 -3.61 27.61 -30.96
N CYS A 50 -2.50 28.20 -31.41
CA CYS A 50 -1.15 27.79 -31.03
C CYS A 50 -0.95 27.99 -29.52
N PRO A 51 -0.53 26.96 -28.77
CA PRO A 51 -0.30 27.11 -27.33
C PRO A 51 0.92 27.97 -26.96
N GLY A 52 1.73 28.39 -27.94
CA GLY A 52 2.86 29.29 -27.71
C GLY A 52 2.50 30.77 -27.88
N CYS A 53 1.77 31.15 -28.91
CA CYS A 53 1.46 32.56 -29.21
C CYS A 53 -0.02 32.90 -29.27
N GLY A 54 -0.93 31.93 -29.15
CA GLY A 54 -2.39 32.13 -29.25
C GLY A 54 -2.90 32.31 -30.67
N GLY A 55 -2.03 32.42 -31.68
CA GLY A 55 -2.42 32.60 -33.11
C GLY A 55 -3.14 31.37 -33.66
N VAL A 56 -4.05 31.59 -34.60
CA VAL A 56 -4.83 30.51 -35.24
C VAL A 56 -3.91 29.65 -36.12
N GLY A 57 -3.93 28.33 -35.90
CA GLY A 57 -3.19 27.37 -36.70
C GLY A 57 -3.90 27.00 -38.01
N ILE A 58 -3.11 26.70 -39.04
CA ILE A 58 -3.58 26.12 -40.30
C ILE A 58 -3.40 24.60 -40.25
N TYR A 59 -4.42 23.83 -40.63
CA TYR A 59 -4.36 22.37 -40.67
C TYR A 59 -3.14 21.92 -41.53
N ARG A 60 -2.38 20.98 -40.98
CA ARG A 60 -1.23 20.40 -41.63
C ARG A 60 -1.44 18.94 -42.04
N ASP A 61 -1.68 18.08 -41.03
CA ASP A 61 -1.84 16.64 -41.20
C ASP A 61 -2.56 16.04 -39.98
N THR A 62 -2.74 14.73 -39.97
CA THR A 62 -3.37 14.00 -38.87
C THR A 62 -2.46 12.86 -38.43
N VAL A 63 -2.28 12.70 -37.12
CA VAL A 63 -1.56 11.57 -36.49
C VAL A 63 -2.51 10.69 -35.72
N ILE A 64 -2.15 9.42 -35.59
CA ILE A 64 -2.90 8.47 -34.76
C ILE A 64 -2.35 8.45 -33.35
N ARG A 65 -3.19 8.73 -32.38
CA ARG A 65 -2.87 8.54 -30.97
C ARG A 65 -3.61 7.30 -30.43
N ARG A 66 -2.85 6.32 -29.95
CA ARG A 66 -3.39 5.10 -29.32
C ARG A 66 -3.39 5.26 -27.83
N VAL A 67 -4.54 4.98 -27.19
CA VAL A 67 -4.69 5.02 -25.72
C VAL A 67 -5.57 3.86 -25.26
N THR A 68 -5.21 3.25 -24.14
CA THR A 68 -6.03 2.24 -23.47
C THR A 68 -7.12 2.91 -22.66
N ASP A 69 -8.30 2.36 -22.72
CA ASP A 69 -9.48 2.83 -21.99
C ASP A 69 -10.02 1.75 -21.03
N VAL A 70 -11.09 2.06 -20.31
CA VAL A 70 -11.79 1.12 -19.44
C VAL A 70 -12.30 -0.07 -20.25
N PRO A 71 -12.17 -1.32 -19.77
CA PRO A 71 -12.65 -2.50 -20.50
C PRO A 71 -14.12 -2.38 -20.90
N VAL A 72 -14.45 -2.94 -22.05
CA VAL A 72 -15.81 -3.01 -22.53
C VAL A 72 -16.22 -4.49 -22.70
N VAL A 73 -17.38 -4.88 -22.15
CA VAL A 73 -17.87 -6.27 -22.18
C VAL A 73 -16.82 -7.30 -21.72
N GLY A 74 -15.98 -6.93 -20.75
CA GLY A 74 -14.93 -7.82 -20.20
C GLY A 74 -13.62 -7.88 -21.00
N HIS A 75 -13.52 -7.18 -22.13
CA HIS A 75 -12.33 -7.15 -22.99
C HIS A 75 -11.57 -5.83 -22.85
N PRO A 76 -10.23 -5.83 -22.90
CA PRO A 76 -9.43 -4.61 -22.96
C PRO A 76 -9.86 -3.74 -24.13
N LEU A 77 -9.95 -2.43 -23.91
CA LEU A 77 -10.35 -1.47 -24.91
C LEU A 77 -9.20 -0.56 -25.32
N ARG A 78 -8.93 -0.45 -26.60
CA ARG A 78 -7.94 0.48 -27.17
C ARG A 78 -8.62 1.48 -28.08
N LEU A 79 -8.44 2.77 -27.82
CA LEU A 79 -8.92 3.82 -28.71
C LEU A 79 -7.76 4.23 -29.66
N SER A 80 -8.05 4.23 -30.95
CA SER A 80 -7.20 4.69 -32.03
C SER A 80 -7.73 6.02 -32.53
N VAL A 81 -7.22 7.13 -31.99
CA VAL A 81 -7.79 8.46 -32.18
C VAL A 81 -7.05 9.25 -33.22
N ARG A 82 -7.72 9.77 -34.23
CA ARG A 82 -7.17 10.68 -35.24
C ARG A 82 -7.05 12.08 -34.64
N VAL A 83 -5.81 12.56 -34.52
CA VAL A 83 -5.47 13.86 -33.90
C VAL A 83 -4.93 14.80 -34.96
N PRO A 84 -5.66 15.85 -35.33
CA PRO A 84 -5.19 16.85 -36.24
C PRO A 84 -3.97 17.63 -35.71
N ARG A 85 -3.00 17.94 -36.58
CA ARG A 85 -1.91 18.85 -36.28
C ARG A 85 -2.02 20.10 -37.15
N TYR A 86 -1.50 21.19 -36.62
CA TYR A 86 -1.60 22.52 -37.22
C TYR A 86 -0.25 23.16 -37.29
N ARG A 87 -0.04 24.02 -38.32
CA ARG A 87 1.14 24.90 -38.44
C ARG A 87 0.80 26.23 -37.77
N CYS A 88 1.68 26.74 -36.95
CA CYS A 88 1.65 28.12 -36.48
C CYS A 88 2.06 29.07 -37.61
N THR A 89 1.36 30.17 -37.79
CA THR A 89 1.61 31.16 -38.84
C THR A 89 2.33 32.41 -38.33
N ALA A 90 2.53 32.54 -37.04
CA ALA A 90 3.27 33.68 -36.47
C ALA A 90 4.76 33.52 -36.70
N SER A 91 5.38 34.53 -37.29
CA SER A 91 6.80 34.53 -37.66
C SER A 91 7.76 34.55 -36.47
N ASP A 92 7.28 35.05 -35.31
CA ASP A 92 8.03 35.24 -34.07
C ASP A 92 7.75 34.12 -33.05
N CYS A 93 6.96 33.11 -33.42
CA CYS A 93 6.65 31.99 -32.56
C CYS A 93 7.66 30.85 -32.72
N SER A 94 8.27 30.42 -31.65
CA SER A 94 9.21 29.28 -31.65
C SER A 94 8.54 27.93 -31.93
N ARG A 95 7.22 27.86 -31.92
CA ARG A 95 6.46 26.65 -32.17
C ARG A 95 5.92 26.59 -33.59
N GLU A 96 6.57 25.80 -34.43
CA GLU A 96 6.17 25.63 -35.82
C GLU A 96 4.90 24.77 -36.00
N VAL A 97 4.80 23.69 -35.21
CA VAL A 97 3.72 22.71 -35.34
C VAL A 97 3.16 22.37 -33.94
N PHE A 98 1.86 22.24 -33.87
CA PHE A 98 1.18 21.79 -32.67
C PHE A 98 0.02 20.85 -32.99
N ALA A 99 -0.32 19.93 -32.05
CA ALA A 99 -1.45 19.02 -32.15
C ALA A 99 -2.68 19.62 -31.48
N HIS A 100 -3.84 19.17 -31.91
CA HIS A 100 -5.10 19.44 -31.22
C HIS A 100 -5.01 19.07 -29.73
N ASN A 101 -5.62 19.87 -28.88
CA ASN A 101 -5.63 19.62 -27.44
C ASN A 101 -6.41 18.34 -27.12
N THR A 102 -5.72 17.35 -26.58
CA THR A 102 -6.29 16.05 -26.19
C THR A 102 -6.40 15.88 -24.66
N SER A 103 -6.38 16.96 -23.90
CA SER A 103 -6.40 16.93 -22.42
C SER A 103 -7.66 16.29 -21.83
N ARG A 104 -8.79 16.34 -22.53
CA ARG A 104 -10.03 15.63 -22.16
C ARG A 104 -9.85 14.10 -22.27
N LEU A 105 -9.15 13.64 -23.31
CA LEU A 105 -8.91 12.23 -23.57
C LEU A 105 -7.89 11.65 -22.59
N ALA A 106 -6.70 12.21 -22.54
CA ALA A 106 -5.57 11.69 -21.78
C ALA A 106 -4.61 12.80 -21.35
N ARG A 107 -3.82 12.56 -20.31
CA ARG A 107 -2.70 13.46 -19.96
C ARG A 107 -1.62 13.43 -21.05
N PRO A 108 -0.86 14.51 -21.23
CA PRO A 108 0.29 14.50 -22.13
C PRO A 108 1.25 13.35 -21.81
N GLY A 109 1.69 12.62 -22.83
CA GLY A 109 2.60 11.48 -22.68
C GLY A 109 1.98 10.19 -22.15
N TRP A 110 0.74 10.18 -21.69
CA TRP A 110 0.09 8.99 -21.17
C TRP A 110 -0.52 8.11 -22.25
N SER A 111 -0.36 6.79 -22.11
CA SER A 111 -0.94 5.76 -22.97
C SER A 111 -2.34 5.30 -22.52
N THR A 112 -2.91 5.96 -21.50
CA THR A 112 -4.23 5.64 -20.94
C THR A 112 -5.12 6.87 -20.95
N THR A 113 -6.45 6.65 -21.07
CA THR A 113 -7.42 7.73 -20.87
C THR A 113 -7.45 8.17 -19.40
N ARG A 114 -7.94 9.38 -19.13
CA ARG A 114 -8.12 9.86 -17.75
C ARG A 114 -9.05 8.98 -16.93
N ARG A 115 -10.09 8.43 -17.54
CA ARG A 115 -11.04 7.53 -16.85
C ARG A 115 -10.43 6.16 -16.61
N CYS A 116 -9.60 5.65 -17.53
CA CYS A 116 -8.84 4.42 -17.32
C CYS A 116 -7.85 4.57 -16.15
N ALA A 117 -7.14 5.69 -16.05
CA ALA A 117 -6.28 5.95 -14.91
C ALA A 117 -7.07 5.95 -13.57
N ARG A 118 -8.25 6.57 -13.52
CA ARG A 118 -9.14 6.51 -12.34
C ARG A 118 -9.62 5.09 -12.05
N TYR A 119 -9.95 4.32 -13.09
CA TYR A 119 -10.33 2.92 -12.95
C TYR A 119 -9.18 2.10 -12.34
N ILE A 120 -7.94 2.26 -12.83
CA ILE A 120 -6.75 1.62 -12.27
C ILE A 120 -6.63 1.90 -10.77
N LEU A 121 -6.72 3.18 -10.36
CA LEU A 121 -6.63 3.57 -8.96
C LEU A 121 -7.74 2.95 -8.11
N ARG A 122 -8.98 2.91 -8.62
CA ARG A 122 -10.10 2.24 -7.95
C ARG A 122 -9.82 0.76 -7.74
N ARG A 123 -9.39 0.05 -8.80
CA ARG A 123 -9.06 -1.38 -8.73
C ARG A 123 -7.97 -1.67 -7.69
N LEU A 124 -6.94 -0.84 -7.63
CA LEU A 124 -5.84 -1.02 -6.67
C LEU A 124 -6.26 -0.68 -5.25
N MET A 125 -6.92 0.45 -5.03
CA MET A 125 -7.16 1.01 -3.69
C MET A 125 -8.45 0.50 -3.05
N ILE A 126 -9.52 0.36 -3.81
CA ILE A 126 -10.84 -0.06 -3.29
C ILE A 126 -10.99 -1.57 -3.40
N ASP A 127 -10.76 -2.12 -4.59
CA ASP A 127 -10.94 -3.55 -4.86
C ASP A 127 -9.73 -4.39 -4.42
N ARG A 128 -8.63 -3.73 -4.00
CA ARG A 128 -7.39 -4.34 -3.52
C ARG A 128 -6.77 -5.34 -4.51
N ALA A 129 -6.97 -5.09 -5.81
CA ALA A 129 -6.37 -5.89 -6.86
C ALA A 129 -4.85 -5.66 -6.92
N THR A 130 -4.10 -6.67 -7.34
CA THR A 130 -2.66 -6.51 -7.54
C THR A 130 -2.36 -5.72 -8.81
N VAL A 131 -1.23 -5.01 -8.88
CA VAL A 131 -0.77 -4.30 -10.09
C VAL A 131 -0.74 -5.25 -11.30
N ALA A 132 -0.24 -6.49 -11.12
CA ALA A 132 -0.18 -7.50 -12.17
C ALA A 132 -1.57 -7.94 -12.67
N ALA A 133 -2.56 -8.04 -11.78
CA ALA A 133 -3.94 -8.39 -12.18
C ALA A 133 -4.57 -7.27 -13.00
N VAL A 134 -4.43 -6.01 -12.56
CA VAL A 134 -4.95 -4.85 -13.27
C VAL A 134 -4.25 -4.65 -14.62
N ALA A 135 -2.93 -4.88 -14.67
CA ALA A 135 -2.17 -4.80 -15.92
C ALA A 135 -2.68 -5.81 -16.96
N ARG A 136 -2.93 -7.07 -16.56
CA ARG A 136 -3.50 -8.10 -17.44
C ARG A 136 -4.92 -7.76 -17.90
N GLU A 137 -5.77 -7.31 -16.98
CA GLU A 137 -7.15 -6.92 -17.27
C GLU A 137 -7.24 -5.83 -18.34
N LEU A 138 -6.29 -4.91 -18.36
CA LEU A 138 -6.26 -3.76 -19.27
C LEU A 138 -5.38 -3.95 -20.51
N GLY A 139 -4.64 -5.06 -20.61
CA GLY A 139 -3.62 -5.25 -21.64
C GLY A 139 -2.50 -4.20 -21.56
N LEU A 140 -2.11 -3.78 -20.35
CA LEU A 140 -1.06 -2.81 -20.07
C LEU A 140 0.17 -3.50 -19.47
N SER A 141 1.32 -2.81 -19.52
CA SER A 141 2.50 -3.25 -18.78
C SER A 141 2.32 -3.00 -17.28
N TRP A 142 2.99 -3.81 -16.46
CA TRP A 142 3.06 -3.62 -15.01
C TRP A 142 3.58 -2.21 -14.66
N ASP A 143 4.61 -1.75 -15.36
CA ASP A 143 5.21 -0.43 -15.15
C ASP A 143 4.24 0.72 -15.42
N THR A 144 3.38 0.61 -16.45
CA THR A 144 2.36 1.62 -16.75
C THR A 144 1.36 1.75 -15.59
N VAL A 145 0.85 0.63 -15.09
CA VAL A 145 -0.11 0.62 -13.97
C VAL A 145 0.56 1.14 -12.69
N ASN A 146 1.79 0.70 -12.42
CA ASN A 146 2.55 1.15 -11.26
C ASN A 146 2.87 2.66 -11.32
N SER A 147 3.28 3.18 -12.48
CA SER A 147 3.56 4.62 -12.64
C SER A 147 2.32 5.48 -12.38
N ILE A 148 1.14 5.05 -12.86
CA ILE A 148 -0.12 5.76 -12.59
C ILE A 148 -0.42 5.79 -11.08
N ALA A 149 -0.21 4.67 -10.38
CA ALA A 149 -0.41 4.58 -8.93
C ALA A 149 0.58 5.48 -8.18
N MET A 150 1.86 5.45 -8.55
CA MET A 150 2.90 6.27 -7.95
C MET A 150 2.66 7.77 -8.16
N ASP A 151 2.26 8.19 -9.38
CA ASP A 151 1.95 9.59 -9.66
C ASP A 151 0.75 10.08 -8.84
N ALA A 152 -0.30 9.26 -8.71
CA ALA A 152 -1.44 9.59 -7.89
C ALA A 152 -1.05 9.70 -6.39
N THR A 153 -0.22 8.80 -5.89
CA THR A 153 0.28 8.83 -4.51
C THR A 153 1.10 10.09 -4.25
N ARG A 154 2.03 10.45 -5.16
CA ARG A 154 2.81 11.70 -5.06
C ARG A 154 1.91 12.94 -5.01
N MET A 155 0.87 12.98 -5.85
CA MET A 155 -0.09 14.10 -5.83
C MET A 155 -0.86 14.18 -4.51
N ILE A 156 -1.34 13.06 -3.98
CA ILE A 156 -2.05 13.01 -2.70
C ILE A 156 -1.14 13.50 -1.58
N LEU A 157 0.09 12.98 -1.49
CA LEU A 157 1.05 13.39 -0.47
C LEU A 157 1.45 14.87 -0.57
N ALA A 158 1.54 15.42 -1.80
CA ALA A 158 1.85 16.83 -2.01
C ALA A 158 0.69 17.78 -1.66
N THR A 159 -0.57 17.31 -1.72
CA THR A 159 -1.76 18.12 -1.44
C THR A 159 -2.28 17.97 -0.02
N ASP A 160 -1.94 16.89 0.67
CA ASP A 160 -2.35 16.62 2.06
C ASP A 160 -1.34 17.25 3.03
N THR A 161 -1.39 18.57 3.16
CA THR A 161 -0.51 19.34 4.05
C THR A 161 -0.81 19.10 5.53
N GLY A 162 -2.04 18.68 5.89
CA GLY A 162 -2.46 18.37 7.25
C GLY A 162 -2.23 16.91 7.67
N ARG A 163 -1.56 16.10 6.86
CA ARG A 163 -1.40 14.66 7.09
C ARG A 163 -0.77 14.31 8.45
N LEU A 164 0.07 15.17 8.96
CA LEU A 164 0.79 14.99 10.23
C LEU A 164 0.15 15.74 11.41
N ASP A 165 -0.92 16.49 11.16
CA ASP A 165 -1.58 17.27 12.21
C ASP A 165 -2.27 16.35 13.22
N GLY A 166 -2.14 16.67 14.49
CA GLY A 166 -2.74 15.94 15.60
C GLY A 166 -2.13 14.56 15.88
N VAL A 167 -1.03 14.19 15.24
CA VAL A 167 -0.31 12.93 15.50
C VAL A 167 0.43 13.02 16.83
N ARG A 168 -0.02 12.31 17.86
CA ARG A 168 0.57 12.28 19.20
C ARG A 168 1.22 10.95 19.55
N VAL A 169 0.81 9.89 18.90
CA VAL A 169 1.32 8.54 19.12
C VAL A 169 1.77 7.96 17.79
N ILE A 170 3.06 7.69 17.65
CA ILE A 170 3.62 7.03 16.49
C ILE A 170 4.02 5.58 16.81
N GLY A 171 3.80 4.69 15.86
CA GLY A 171 4.33 3.33 15.87
C GLY A 171 5.46 3.22 14.85
N VAL A 172 6.53 2.54 15.21
CA VAL A 172 7.71 2.30 14.36
C VAL A 172 8.00 0.81 14.36
N ASP A 173 8.08 0.22 13.16
CA ASP A 173 8.40 -1.19 12.97
C ASP A 173 9.22 -1.38 11.70
N GLU A 174 9.87 -2.53 11.55
CA GLU A 174 10.59 -2.88 10.33
C GLU A 174 9.79 -3.86 9.48
N HIS A 175 9.82 -3.64 8.17
CA HIS A 175 9.23 -4.58 7.23
C HIS A 175 10.24 -4.98 6.17
N ARG A 176 10.35 -6.29 5.91
CA ARG A 176 11.20 -6.80 4.84
C ARG A 176 10.45 -6.76 3.51
N TRP A 177 10.78 -5.78 2.68
CA TRP A 177 10.15 -5.56 1.39
C TRP A 177 10.68 -6.49 0.29
N SER A 178 11.97 -6.79 0.30
CA SER A 178 12.62 -7.66 -0.70
C SER A 178 13.23 -8.90 -0.06
N HIS A 179 12.95 -10.06 -0.64
CA HIS A 179 13.49 -11.36 -0.24
C HIS A 179 14.60 -11.87 -1.18
N THR A 180 15.12 -11.02 -2.09
CA THR A 180 16.20 -11.42 -3.00
C THR A 180 17.48 -11.64 -2.22
N ARG A 181 18.26 -12.68 -2.58
CA ARG A 181 19.54 -13.02 -1.94
C ARG A 181 20.59 -11.91 -2.03
N ARG A 182 20.41 -10.94 -2.93
CA ARG A 182 21.27 -9.75 -3.10
C ARG A 182 20.82 -8.55 -2.26
N ALA A 183 19.71 -8.67 -1.54
CA ALA A 183 19.28 -7.63 -0.61
C ALA A 183 20.20 -7.69 0.61
N SER A 184 21.28 -6.92 0.54
CA SER A 184 21.94 -6.35 1.70
C SER A 184 20.90 -5.55 2.52
N GLU A 185 21.28 -4.64 3.34
CA GLU A 185 20.39 -3.78 4.15
C GLU A 185 19.22 -3.13 3.39
N ASP A 186 19.32 -2.99 2.06
CA ASP A 186 18.35 -2.36 1.15
C ASP A 186 17.00 -3.09 1.01
N GLY A 187 16.85 -4.30 1.53
CA GLY A 187 15.60 -5.06 1.49
C GLY A 187 14.60 -4.72 2.59
N TYR A 188 14.95 -3.87 3.54
CA TYR A 188 14.10 -3.45 4.65
C TYR A 188 13.62 -2.03 4.49
N VAL A 189 12.44 -1.76 5.04
CA VAL A 189 11.88 -0.43 5.20
C VAL A 189 11.46 -0.23 6.66
N THR A 190 11.67 0.96 7.17
CA THR A 190 11.10 1.41 8.44
C THR A 190 9.69 1.92 8.16
N VAL A 191 8.70 1.31 8.78
CA VAL A 191 7.27 1.66 8.67
C VAL A 191 6.94 2.59 9.82
N ILE A 192 6.36 3.74 9.51
CA ILE A 192 5.95 4.73 10.50
C ILE A 192 4.44 4.94 10.39
N ILE A 193 3.72 4.71 11.49
CA ILE A 193 2.26 4.78 11.56
C ILE A 193 1.79 5.74 12.64
N ASP A 194 0.62 6.32 12.43
CA ASP A 194 -0.11 7.07 13.43
C ASP A 194 -1.00 6.11 14.23
N LEU A 195 -0.76 6.00 15.52
CA LEU A 195 -1.54 5.22 16.47
C LEU A 195 -2.48 6.08 17.33
N THR A 196 -2.49 7.41 17.12
CA THR A 196 -3.35 8.33 17.88
C THR A 196 -4.82 7.94 17.79
N PRO A 197 -5.40 7.64 16.60
CA PRO A 197 -6.81 7.25 16.51
C PRO A 197 -7.14 5.94 17.25
N VAL A 198 -6.17 5.01 17.30
CA VAL A 198 -6.34 3.74 18.04
C VAL A 198 -6.34 3.99 19.55
N LEU A 199 -5.44 4.85 20.04
CA LEU A 199 -5.35 5.18 21.46
C LEU A 199 -6.62 5.90 21.95
N GLU A 200 -7.17 6.78 21.12
CA GLU A 200 -8.37 7.57 21.43
C GLU A 200 -9.68 6.84 21.16
N GLY A 201 -9.65 5.70 20.46
CA GLY A 201 -10.84 4.98 20.03
C GLY A 201 -11.63 5.68 18.91
N THR A 202 -10.99 6.62 18.19
CA THR A 202 -11.61 7.41 17.11
C THR A 202 -11.47 6.76 15.73
N GLY A 203 -10.55 5.79 15.56
CA GLY A 203 -10.33 5.15 14.27
C GLY A 203 -9.25 4.07 14.28
N ARG A 204 -8.82 3.72 13.07
CA ARG A 204 -7.73 2.74 12.84
C ARG A 204 -6.39 3.45 12.75
N ALA A 205 -5.31 2.68 12.95
CA ALA A 205 -3.96 3.13 12.64
C ALA A 205 -3.84 3.59 11.17
N ARG A 206 -3.05 4.61 10.94
CA ARG A 206 -2.85 5.25 9.64
C ARG A 206 -1.36 5.24 9.27
N LEU A 207 -1.02 4.85 8.04
CA LEU A 207 0.34 4.92 7.55
C LEU A 207 0.77 6.39 7.40
N LEU A 208 1.88 6.75 8.03
CA LEU A 208 2.52 8.05 7.87
C LEU A 208 3.61 7.98 6.79
N ASP A 209 4.52 7.01 6.86
CA ASP A 209 5.58 6.89 5.87
C ASP A 209 6.21 5.49 5.81
N LEU A 210 6.96 5.24 4.73
CA LEU A 210 7.80 4.07 4.51
C LEU A 210 9.20 4.56 4.15
N VAL A 211 10.14 4.45 5.08
CA VAL A 211 11.50 4.94 4.92
C VAL A 211 12.43 3.78 4.56
N PRO A 212 13.25 3.88 3.49
CA PRO A 212 14.22 2.85 3.17
C PRO A 212 15.20 2.58 4.32
N GLY A 213 15.50 1.29 4.55
CA GLY A 213 16.39 0.85 5.61
C GLY A 213 15.68 0.57 6.94
N ARG A 214 16.45 0.00 7.93
CA ARG A 214 15.98 -0.34 9.28
C ARG A 214 16.94 0.15 10.36
N SER A 215 17.71 1.18 10.08
CA SER A 215 18.71 1.69 11.01
C SER A 215 18.17 2.81 11.90
N ALA A 216 18.84 3.06 13.02
CA ALA A 216 18.60 4.26 13.83
C ALA A 216 18.69 5.54 12.98
N ALA A 217 19.64 5.59 12.04
CA ALA A 217 19.82 6.73 11.14
C ALA A 217 18.61 6.97 10.23
N ALA A 218 17.96 5.92 9.72
CA ALA A 218 16.76 6.05 8.87
C ALA A 218 15.63 6.75 9.63
N LEU A 219 15.32 6.28 10.85
CA LEU A 219 14.29 6.90 11.70
C LEU A 219 14.70 8.31 12.13
N LYS A 220 15.95 8.52 12.55
CA LYS A 220 16.45 9.83 12.96
C LYS A 220 16.35 10.86 11.84
N THR A 221 16.76 10.51 10.64
CA THR A 221 16.65 11.39 9.45
C THR A 221 15.21 11.76 9.17
N TRP A 222 14.30 10.77 9.20
CA TRP A 222 12.89 11.05 8.98
C TRP A 222 12.29 11.99 10.04
N LEU A 223 12.53 11.72 11.33
CA LEU A 223 12.05 12.57 12.43
C LEU A 223 12.62 13.99 12.34
N SER A 224 13.92 14.12 12.03
CA SER A 224 14.59 15.42 11.93
C SER A 224 14.08 16.25 10.75
N ALA A 225 13.58 15.61 9.69
CA ALA A 225 12.99 16.29 8.54
C ALA A 225 11.58 16.82 8.81
N GLN A 226 10.94 16.42 9.92
CA GLN A 226 9.61 16.93 10.28
C GLN A 226 9.70 18.33 10.92
N THR A 227 8.58 19.06 10.88
CA THR A 227 8.50 20.39 11.48
C THR A 227 8.71 20.33 13.02
N PRO A 228 9.21 21.38 13.64
CA PRO A 228 9.25 21.45 15.11
C PRO A 228 7.89 21.18 15.75
N ALA A 229 6.81 21.78 15.22
CA ALA A 229 5.46 21.57 15.70
C ALA A 229 5.03 20.08 15.69
N PHE A 230 5.40 19.34 14.66
CA PHE A 230 5.17 17.88 14.63
C PHE A 230 5.95 17.16 15.73
N ARG A 231 7.23 17.50 15.90
CA ARG A 231 8.07 16.84 16.91
C ARG A 231 7.59 17.10 18.32
N ASP A 232 7.18 18.34 18.61
CA ASP A 232 6.72 18.78 19.93
C ASP A 232 5.37 18.17 20.32
N GLN A 233 4.53 17.83 19.33
CA GLN A 233 3.23 17.22 19.61
C GLN A 233 3.29 15.69 19.85
N VAL A 234 4.38 15.00 19.44
CA VAL A 234 4.53 13.54 19.63
C VAL A 234 4.82 13.23 21.10
N GLN A 235 3.92 12.49 21.73
CA GLN A 235 3.99 12.13 23.15
C GLN A 235 4.50 10.70 23.38
N ILE A 236 4.20 9.79 22.45
CA ILE A 236 4.55 8.36 22.58
C ILE A 236 5.11 7.84 21.27
N VAL A 237 6.20 7.09 21.39
CA VAL A 237 6.79 6.30 20.29
C VAL A 237 6.74 4.82 20.67
N ALA A 238 5.82 4.08 20.04
CA ALA A 238 5.73 2.63 20.19
C ALA A 238 6.66 1.96 19.17
N MET A 239 7.52 1.06 19.62
CA MET A 239 8.51 0.40 18.77
C MET A 239 8.77 -1.03 19.22
N ASP A 240 9.48 -1.80 18.38
CA ASP A 240 10.04 -3.09 18.77
C ASP A 240 11.18 -2.92 19.78
N GLY A 241 11.77 -4.04 20.23
CA GLY A 241 12.89 -4.03 21.16
C GLY A 241 14.23 -3.59 20.54
N PHE A 242 14.25 -3.05 19.31
CA PHE A 242 15.47 -2.63 18.65
C PHE A 242 16.03 -1.34 19.25
N GLY A 243 17.21 -1.44 19.89
CA GLY A 243 17.82 -0.32 20.59
C GLY A 243 18.10 0.90 19.70
N GLY A 244 18.30 0.70 18.41
CA GLY A 244 18.53 1.79 17.45
C GLY A 244 17.35 2.74 17.30
N TYR A 245 16.13 2.24 17.25
CA TYR A 245 14.93 3.10 17.18
C TYR A 245 14.70 3.87 18.47
N LYS A 246 14.97 3.23 19.62
CA LYS A 246 14.92 3.92 20.91
C LYS A 246 15.90 5.09 20.98
N THR A 247 17.14 4.86 20.56
CA THR A 247 18.17 5.93 20.52
C THR A 247 17.74 7.08 19.63
N ALA A 248 17.30 6.78 18.40
CA ALA A 248 16.84 7.79 17.45
C ALA A 248 15.64 8.60 17.98
N ALA A 249 14.66 7.94 18.60
CA ALA A 249 13.50 8.58 19.19
C ALA A 249 13.91 9.48 20.36
N THR A 250 14.74 8.99 21.29
CA THR A 250 15.19 9.78 22.46
C THR A 250 16.01 11.01 22.05
N GLU A 251 16.82 10.91 21.00
CA GLU A 251 17.64 12.04 20.53
C GLU A 251 16.83 13.14 19.84
N VAL A 252 15.77 12.79 19.10
CA VAL A 252 15.01 13.76 18.29
C VAL A 252 13.69 14.19 18.94
N LEU A 253 13.14 13.32 19.81
CA LEU A 253 11.89 13.53 20.53
C LEU A 253 12.14 13.34 22.05
N PRO A 254 12.92 14.21 22.69
CA PRO A 254 13.36 14.01 24.08
C PRO A 254 12.19 13.96 25.09
N ASP A 255 11.08 14.62 24.79
CA ASP A 255 9.90 14.67 25.66
C ASP A 255 8.92 13.49 25.41
N ALA A 256 9.14 12.71 24.36
CA ALA A 256 8.28 11.57 24.03
C ALA A 256 8.65 10.32 24.84
N THR A 257 7.63 9.61 25.31
CA THR A 257 7.82 8.33 26.00
C THR A 257 8.03 7.20 25.00
N ALA A 258 9.19 6.54 25.04
CA ALA A 258 9.44 5.34 24.25
C ALA A 258 8.77 4.12 24.92
N VAL A 259 7.93 3.42 24.19
CA VAL A 259 7.15 2.25 24.66
C VAL A 259 7.46 1.06 23.78
N MET A 260 7.73 -0.10 24.40
CA MET A 260 7.87 -1.34 23.63
C MET A 260 6.49 -1.86 23.22
N ASP A 261 6.36 -2.23 21.95
CA ASP A 261 5.13 -2.83 21.42
C ASP A 261 4.77 -4.11 22.22
N PRO A 262 3.53 -4.23 22.71
CA PRO A 262 3.04 -5.41 23.44
C PRO A 262 3.29 -6.74 22.73
N PHE A 263 3.19 -6.78 21.40
CA PHE A 263 3.47 -8.00 20.63
C PHE A 263 4.93 -8.45 20.84
N HIS A 264 5.88 -7.51 20.78
CA HIS A 264 7.31 -7.80 20.94
C HIS A 264 7.64 -8.19 22.40
N VAL A 265 6.97 -7.60 23.39
CA VAL A 265 7.10 -8.00 24.79
C VAL A 265 6.65 -9.45 24.99
N VAL A 266 5.48 -9.81 24.46
CA VAL A 266 4.96 -11.19 24.53
C VAL A 266 5.84 -12.16 23.74
N ALA A 267 6.33 -11.77 22.56
CA ALA A 267 7.24 -12.56 21.75
C ALA A 267 8.56 -12.85 22.52
N LEU A 268 9.12 -11.84 23.19
CA LEU A 268 10.31 -11.98 24.06
C LEU A 268 10.04 -12.95 25.21
N GLY A 269 8.89 -12.82 25.88
CA GLY A 269 8.47 -13.77 26.91
C GLY A 269 8.40 -15.21 26.41
N GLY A 270 7.82 -15.41 25.22
CA GLY A 270 7.76 -16.71 24.55
C GLY A 270 9.15 -17.27 24.18
N ALA A 271 10.09 -16.40 23.77
CA ALA A 271 11.47 -16.80 23.49
C ALA A 271 12.20 -17.24 24.78
N LYS A 272 12.00 -16.53 25.90
CA LYS A 272 12.57 -16.91 27.21
C LYS A 272 12.01 -18.24 27.72
N LEU A 273 10.70 -18.48 27.52
CA LEU A 273 10.06 -19.75 27.82
C LEU A 273 10.70 -20.90 26.99
N ASP A 274 10.95 -20.69 25.70
CA ASP A 274 11.60 -21.71 24.86
C ASP A 274 13.04 -21.97 25.28
N LEU A 275 13.80 -20.95 25.66
CA LEU A 275 15.14 -21.10 26.24
C LEU A 275 15.13 -21.89 27.55
N CYS A 276 14.15 -21.64 28.45
CA CYS A 276 13.97 -22.43 29.67
C CYS A 276 13.69 -23.89 29.33
N ARG A 277 12.77 -24.16 28.41
CA ARG A 277 12.47 -25.50 27.91
C ARG A 277 13.71 -26.22 27.38
N GLN A 278 14.49 -25.54 26.51
CA GLN A 278 15.73 -26.11 25.94
C GLN A 278 16.77 -26.43 27.02
N ARG A 279 16.93 -25.55 28.02
CA ARG A 279 17.84 -25.76 29.16
C ARG A 279 17.44 -26.98 29.95
N ILE A 280 16.16 -27.13 30.27
CA ILE A 280 15.69 -28.30 31.02
C ILE A 280 15.86 -29.60 30.20
N GLN A 281 15.56 -29.59 28.92
CA GLN A 281 15.79 -30.75 28.05
C GLN A 281 17.28 -31.10 27.92
N GLN A 282 18.18 -30.10 27.85
CA GLN A 282 19.60 -30.37 27.86
C GLN A 282 20.07 -31.02 29.17
N ALA A 283 19.50 -30.56 30.29
CA ALA A 283 19.84 -31.12 31.61
C ALA A 283 19.29 -32.54 31.82
N THR A 284 18.08 -32.82 31.34
CA THR A 284 17.38 -34.11 31.58
C THR A 284 17.66 -35.16 30.50
N CYS A 285 17.84 -34.75 29.24
CA CYS A 285 17.97 -35.65 28.09
C CYS A 285 19.35 -35.56 27.38
N GLY A 286 20.24 -34.66 27.80
CA GLY A 286 21.53 -34.44 27.13
C GLY A 286 21.47 -33.73 25.77
N HIS A 287 20.30 -33.22 25.35
CA HIS A 287 20.09 -32.50 24.08
C HIS A 287 18.92 -31.49 24.18
N ARG A 288 18.86 -30.52 23.25
CA ARG A 288 17.86 -29.43 23.24
C ARG A 288 16.46 -29.82 22.76
N GLY A 289 16.23 -31.08 22.45
CA GLY A 289 14.94 -31.66 22.09
C GLY A 289 14.91 -32.42 20.77
N ARG A 290 14.28 -33.60 20.81
CA ARG A 290 14.02 -34.47 19.65
C ARG A 290 12.52 -34.71 19.52
N ALA A 291 12.07 -35.20 18.36
CA ALA A 291 10.66 -35.41 18.08
C ALA A 291 9.92 -36.33 19.07
N GLY A 292 10.66 -37.24 19.74
CA GLY A 292 10.12 -38.17 20.76
C GLY A 292 9.91 -37.53 22.13
N ASP A 293 10.60 -36.41 22.46
CA ASP A 293 10.58 -35.87 23.80
C ASP A 293 9.27 -35.14 24.13
N PRO A 294 8.67 -35.40 25.30
CA PRO A 294 7.42 -34.76 25.73
C PRO A 294 7.48 -33.21 25.68
N LEU A 295 8.51 -32.61 26.27
CA LEU A 295 8.72 -31.17 26.27
C LEU A 295 8.91 -30.58 24.85
N TYR A 296 9.65 -31.25 23.97
CA TYR A 296 9.82 -30.80 22.61
C TYR A 296 8.52 -30.85 21.79
N ARG A 297 7.70 -31.89 21.99
CA ARG A 297 6.38 -32.03 21.36
C ARG A 297 5.40 -30.95 21.79
N THR A 298 5.57 -30.37 22.97
CA THR A 298 4.70 -29.30 23.51
C THR A 298 5.19 -27.89 23.17
N ARG A 299 6.34 -27.71 22.50
CA ARG A 299 6.95 -26.40 22.25
C ARG A 299 6.02 -25.33 21.63
N ARG A 300 5.10 -25.74 20.73
CA ARG A 300 4.10 -24.84 20.15
C ARG A 300 2.93 -24.60 21.12
N THR A 301 2.49 -25.62 21.82
CA THR A 301 1.42 -25.55 22.82
C THR A 301 1.79 -24.63 23.98
N LEU A 302 3.04 -24.69 24.47
CA LEU A 302 3.56 -23.79 25.50
C LEU A 302 3.46 -22.31 25.13
N ARG A 303 3.64 -21.97 23.84
CA ARG A 303 3.56 -20.59 23.34
C ARG A 303 2.15 -20.15 22.99
N THR A 304 1.17 -21.05 23.05
CA THR A 304 -0.23 -20.73 22.75
C THR A 304 -0.94 -20.22 24.01
N ARG A 305 -1.77 -19.21 23.88
CA ARG A 305 -2.62 -18.71 24.97
C ARG A 305 -3.53 -19.83 25.48
N TYR A 306 -3.54 -20.05 26.79
CA TYR A 306 -4.22 -21.21 27.40
C TYR A 306 -5.71 -21.37 27.02
N PRO A 307 -6.55 -20.32 27.00
CA PRO A 307 -7.95 -20.44 26.56
C PRO A 307 -8.14 -20.91 25.11
N LEU A 308 -7.14 -20.77 24.25
CA LEU A 308 -7.19 -21.19 22.85
C LEU A 308 -6.77 -22.65 22.65
N LEU A 309 -6.31 -23.31 23.70
CA LEU A 309 -5.91 -24.72 23.65
C LEU A 309 -7.14 -25.63 23.65
N ASN A 310 -7.12 -26.64 22.78
CA ASN A 310 -8.11 -27.71 22.80
C ASN A 310 -7.83 -28.73 23.94
N THR A 311 -8.80 -29.61 24.22
CA THR A 311 -8.74 -30.58 25.33
C THR A 311 -7.49 -31.48 25.23
N ARG A 312 -7.12 -31.96 24.04
CA ARG A 312 -5.92 -32.81 23.85
C ARG A 312 -4.62 -32.06 24.16
N GLN A 313 -4.56 -30.76 23.81
CA GLN A 313 -3.40 -29.92 24.10
C GLN A 313 -3.28 -29.63 25.60
N LYS A 314 -4.39 -29.36 26.29
CA LYS A 314 -4.42 -29.17 27.75
C LYS A 314 -3.98 -30.43 28.47
N ALA A 315 -4.54 -31.59 28.17
CA ALA A 315 -4.15 -32.87 28.78
C ALA A 315 -2.65 -33.18 28.55
N ARG A 316 -2.10 -32.83 27.36
CA ARG A 316 -0.67 -32.98 27.09
C ARG A 316 0.21 -32.06 27.94
N LEU A 317 -0.22 -30.83 28.19
CA LEU A 317 0.50 -29.90 29.08
C LEU A 317 0.45 -30.41 30.52
N GLU A 318 -0.71 -30.86 31.00
CA GLU A 318 -0.87 -31.43 32.33
C GLU A 318 0.07 -32.62 32.57
N ALA A 319 0.10 -33.55 31.60
CA ALA A 319 1.03 -34.70 31.67
C ALA A 319 2.52 -34.28 31.69
N VAL A 320 2.90 -33.21 30.94
CA VAL A 320 4.28 -32.69 30.94
C VAL A 320 4.59 -32.00 32.27
N PHE A 321 3.65 -31.28 32.85
CA PHE A 321 3.84 -30.55 34.10
C PHE A 321 3.73 -31.42 35.38
N ALA A 322 3.24 -32.64 35.23
CA ALA A 322 3.24 -33.65 36.30
C ALA A 322 4.66 -34.20 36.62
N ASP A 323 5.64 -33.95 35.77
CA ASP A 323 7.03 -34.32 35.99
C ASP A 323 7.77 -33.18 36.72
N ASP A 324 8.25 -33.45 37.91
CA ASP A 324 8.97 -32.48 38.79
C ASP A 324 10.21 -31.87 38.06
N ASN A 325 10.85 -32.62 37.19
CA ASN A 325 11.96 -32.09 36.39
C ASN A 325 11.55 -30.92 35.48
N HIS A 326 10.27 -30.77 35.21
CA HIS A 326 9.73 -29.71 34.37
C HIS A 326 9.20 -28.49 35.16
N LEU A 327 9.35 -28.45 36.49
CA LEU A 327 8.86 -27.36 37.34
C LEU A 327 9.28 -25.97 36.85
N ALA A 328 10.54 -25.80 36.45
CA ALA A 328 11.03 -24.51 35.95
C ALA A 328 10.31 -24.07 34.67
N VAL A 329 9.91 -25.03 33.80
CA VAL A 329 9.13 -24.74 32.58
C VAL A 329 7.72 -24.35 32.95
N LEU A 330 7.08 -25.03 33.92
CA LEU A 330 5.74 -24.71 34.43
C LEU A 330 5.70 -23.29 35.01
N VAL A 331 6.66 -22.93 35.86
CA VAL A 331 6.75 -21.58 36.46
C VAL A 331 6.92 -20.52 35.39
N THR A 332 7.85 -20.73 34.45
CA THR A 332 8.10 -19.78 33.34
C THR A 332 6.88 -19.66 32.44
N TRP A 333 6.18 -20.77 32.17
CA TRP A 333 4.94 -20.78 31.40
C TRP A 333 3.81 -20.03 32.11
N SER A 334 3.66 -20.18 33.41
CA SER A 334 2.68 -19.45 34.20
C SER A 334 2.88 -17.94 34.15
N VAL A 335 4.15 -17.48 34.26
CA VAL A 335 4.50 -16.06 34.08
C VAL A 335 4.19 -15.59 32.66
N TYR A 336 4.52 -16.38 31.64
CA TYR A 336 4.22 -16.07 30.23
C TYR A 336 2.71 -15.95 29.98
N GLN A 337 1.88 -16.85 30.54
CA GLN A 337 0.42 -16.76 30.41
C GLN A 337 -0.16 -15.52 31.11
N ARG A 338 0.40 -15.12 32.26
CA ARG A 338 0.03 -13.87 32.95
C ARG A 338 0.39 -12.65 32.10
N LEU A 339 1.57 -12.64 31.47
CA LEU A 339 1.99 -11.58 30.55
C LEU A 339 1.00 -11.43 29.40
N ILE A 340 0.61 -12.53 28.76
CA ILE A 340 -0.42 -12.52 27.67
C ILE A 340 -1.76 -11.99 28.22
N ALA A 341 -2.16 -12.43 29.40
CA ALA A 341 -3.44 -12.00 30.01
C ALA A 341 -3.44 -10.50 30.28
N ALA A 342 -2.34 -9.93 30.81
CA ALA A 342 -2.21 -8.50 31.08
C ALA A 342 -2.40 -7.66 29.81
N TYR A 343 -1.75 -8.02 28.71
CA TYR A 343 -1.89 -7.31 27.44
C TYR A 343 -3.20 -7.59 26.67
N SER A 344 -3.98 -8.59 27.12
CA SER A 344 -5.27 -8.92 26.52
C SER A 344 -6.46 -8.30 27.26
N GLN A 345 -6.22 -7.58 28.36
CA GLN A 345 -7.27 -6.93 29.13
C GLN A 345 -7.74 -5.66 28.42
N PRO A 346 -9.06 -5.53 28.14
CA PRO A 346 -9.61 -4.29 27.57
C PRO A 346 -9.50 -3.13 28.56
N ASP A 347 -9.66 -3.41 29.86
CA ASP A 347 -9.54 -2.42 30.93
C ASP A 347 -8.09 -2.36 31.43
N ARG A 348 -7.40 -1.27 31.10
CA ARG A 348 -6.00 -1.02 31.50
C ARG A 348 -5.81 -0.98 33.01
N ARG A 349 -6.82 -0.62 33.81
CA ARG A 349 -6.76 -0.59 35.28
C ARG A 349 -6.68 -2.00 35.87
N ARG A 350 -7.31 -2.99 35.22
CA ARG A 350 -7.28 -4.40 35.59
C ARG A 350 -6.04 -5.15 35.05
N ALA A 351 -5.30 -4.54 34.15
CA ALA A 351 -4.07 -5.11 33.61
C ALA A 351 -2.84 -4.89 34.51
N LYS A 352 -2.96 -4.10 35.58
CA LYS A 352 -1.91 -3.96 36.57
C LYS A 352 -1.82 -5.24 37.41
N PRO A 353 -0.59 -5.75 37.68
CA PRO A 353 -0.39 -6.93 38.52
C PRO A 353 -0.85 -6.68 39.96
#